data_7c97357ad16ddb53747711924d8b7a0a
#
_entry.id   7c97357ad16ddb53747711924d8b7a0a
#
_cell.length_a   1.000
_cell.length_b   1.000
_cell.length_c   1.000
_cell.angle_alpha   90.00
_cell.angle_beta   90.00
_cell.angle_gamma   90.00
#
_symmetry.space_group_name_H-M   'P 1'
#
loop_
_entity.id
_entity.type
_entity.pdbx_description
1 polymer ?
#
loop_
_entity_poly.entity_id
_entity_poly.type
_entity_poly.pdbx_seq_one_letter_code
_entity_poly.pdbx_strand_id
1 'polypeptide(L)' 'MAGITKEQAEAKLQTWMEAEEKIASGQGYSIGDRRLTRADLYTVRGEIEYWDNMVKELEVA' A
#
# COMPACT_ATOMS: atom_id res chain seq x y z
N MET A 1 10.82 -14.08 1.43
CA MET A 1 11.52 -13.24 0.51
C MET A 1 12.66 -12.50 1.15
N ALA A 2 13.82 -12.72 0.62
CA ALA A 2 15.01 -12.10 1.16
C ALA A 2 14.93 -10.60 0.98
N GLY A 3 15.35 -9.87 1.98
CA GLY A 3 15.52 -8.44 1.86
C GLY A 3 14.39 -7.55 2.35
N ILE A 4 13.22 -8.11 2.61
CA ILE A 4 12.11 -7.31 3.13
C ILE A 4 11.92 -7.58 4.61
N THR A 5 11.98 -6.53 5.43
CA THR A 5 11.73 -6.64 6.86
C THR A 5 10.27 -6.32 7.15
N LYS A 6 9.83 -6.69 8.36
CA LYS A 6 8.46 -6.36 8.78
C LYS A 6 8.24 -4.86 8.78
N GLU A 7 9.25 -4.10 9.23
CA GLU A 7 9.13 -2.64 9.25
C GLU A 7 8.96 -2.07 7.85
N GLN A 8 9.68 -2.62 6.88
CA GLN A 8 9.54 -2.17 5.51
C GLN A 8 8.17 -2.50 4.95
N ALA A 9 7.66 -3.69 5.27
CA ALA A 9 6.32 -4.07 4.80
C ALA A 9 5.25 -3.18 5.44
N GLU A 10 5.41 -2.86 6.72
CA GLU A 10 4.47 -1.96 7.40
C GLU A 10 4.51 -0.58 6.79
N ALA A 11 5.68 -0.08 6.43
CA ALA A 11 5.80 1.22 5.80
C ALA A 11 5.10 1.24 4.44
N LYS A 12 5.24 0.17 3.67
CA LYS A 12 4.53 0.07 2.39
C LYS A 12 3.04 0.04 2.58
N LEU A 13 2.58 -0.75 3.55
CA LEU A 13 1.15 -0.83 3.84
C LEU A 13 0.60 0.53 4.22
N GLN A 14 1.31 1.27 5.06
CA GLN A 14 0.87 2.60 5.48
C GLN A 14 0.76 3.54 4.30
N THR A 15 1.75 3.51 3.40
CA THR A 15 1.72 4.37 2.21
C THR A 15 0.49 4.10 1.36
N TRP A 16 0.18 2.83 1.13
CA TRP A 16 -0.96 2.48 0.30
C TRP A 16 -2.29 2.79 0.98
N MET A 17 -2.35 2.67 2.31
CA MET A 17 -3.55 3.04 3.04
C MET A 17 -3.81 4.54 2.98
N GLU A 18 -2.77 5.35 3.06
CA GLU A 18 -2.91 6.80 2.88
C GLU A 18 -3.38 7.13 1.48
N ALA A 19 -2.82 6.44 0.49
CA ALA A 19 -3.22 6.66 -0.90
C ALA A 19 -4.70 6.35 -1.08
N GLU A 20 -5.16 5.25 -0.51
CA GLU A 20 -6.56 4.85 -0.63
C GLU A 20 -7.49 5.91 -0.04
N GLU A 21 -7.15 6.41 1.15
CA GLU A 21 -7.96 7.44 1.79
C GLU A 21 -8.08 8.70 0.93
N LYS A 22 -6.96 9.16 0.42
CA LYS A 22 -6.97 10.40 -0.36
C LYS A 22 -7.67 10.23 -1.68
N ILE A 23 -7.44 9.10 -2.34
CA ILE A 23 -8.09 8.85 -3.63
C ILE A 23 -9.59 8.69 -3.44
N ALA A 24 -10.01 7.98 -2.40
CA ALA A 24 -11.43 7.76 -2.14
C ALA A 24 -12.16 9.07 -1.86
N SER A 25 -11.47 10.05 -1.28
CA SER A 25 -12.06 11.35 -1.00
C SER A 25 -12.05 12.28 -2.21
N GLY A 26 -11.54 11.82 -3.35
CA GLY A 26 -11.52 12.61 -4.57
C GLY A 26 -10.23 13.32 -4.84
N GLN A 27 -9.26 13.23 -3.94
CA GLN A 27 -7.94 13.82 -4.15
C GLN A 27 -7.04 12.82 -4.84
N GLY A 28 -6.12 13.30 -5.67
CA GLY A 28 -5.11 12.45 -6.25
C GLY A 28 -4.00 12.18 -5.24
N TYR A 29 -3.21 11.18 -5.49
CA TYR A 29 -2.08 10.85 -4.63
C TYR A 29 -0.90 10.45 -5.50
N SER A 30 0.27 11.02 -5.23
CA SER A 30 1.47 10.74 -6.02
C SER A 30 2.41 9.83 -5.24
N ILE A 31 2.86 8.76 -5.89
CA ILE A 31 3.88 7.88 -5.34
C ILE A 31 5.00 7.85 -6.38
N GLY A 32 6.13 8.47 -6.03
CA GLY A 32 7.21 8.60 -6.98
C GLY A 32 6.77 9.38 -8.20
N ASP A 33 6.97 8.83 -9.37
CA ASP A 33 6.57 9.45 -10.64
C ASP A 33 5.13 9.17 -11.01
N ARG A 34 4.43 8.40 -10.20
CA ARG A 34 3.12 7.89 -10.56
C ARG A 34 2.05 8.67 -9.83
N ARG A 35 1.03 9.11 -10.58
CA ARG A 35 -0.12 9.76 -9.98
C ARG A 35 -1.30 8.80 -9.97
N LEU A 36 -1.86 8.59 -8.80
CA LEU A 36 -2.97 7.68 -8.62
C LEU A 36 -4.26 8.46 -8.50
N THR A 37 -5.32 7.95 -9.11
CA THR A 37 -6.64 8.58 -9.10
C THR A 37 -7.67 7.53 -8.72
N ARG A 38 -8.95 7.93 -8.73
CA ARG A 38 -10.04 6.99 -8.43
C ARG A 38 -10.03 5.78 -9.34
N ALA A 39 -9.58 5.96 -10.57
CA ALA A 39 -9.50 4.83 -11.49
C ALA A 39 -8.52 3.76 -11.00
N ASP A 40 -7.60 4.13 -10.12
CA ASP A 40 -6.59 3.22 -9.61
C ASP A 40 -6.98 2.57 -8.28
N LEU A 41 -8.18 2.85 -7.76
CA LEU A 41 -8.59 2.32 -6.45
C LEU A 41 -8.51 0.81 -6.38
N TYR A 42 -8.90 0.14 -7.45
CA TYR A 42 -8.84 -1.32 -7.46
C TYR A 42 -7.41 -1.80 -7.24
N THR A 43 -6.47 -1.20 -7.96
CA THR A 43 -5.06 -1.54 -7.84
C THR A 43 -4.54 -1.21 -6.44
N VAL A 44 -4.91 -0.04 -5.93
CA VAL A 44 -4.47 0.39 -4.60
C VAL A 44 -4.95 -0.58 -3.53
N ARG A 45 -6.20 -1.00 -3.61
CA ARG A 45 -6.74 -1.95 -2.64
C ARG A 45 -6.06 -3.30 -2.73
N GLY A 46 -5.69 -3.71 -3.93
CA GLY A 46 -4.92 -4.93 -4.10
C GLY A 46 -3.56 -4.86 -3.44
N GLU A 47 -2.91 -3.70 -3.52
CA GLU A 47 -1.62 -3.50 -2.86
C GLU A 47 -1.78 -3.53 -1.34
N ILE A 48 -2.84 -2.93 -0.83
CA ILE A 48 -3.10 -2.95 0.62
C ILE A 48 -3.23 -4.39 1.10
N GLU A 49 -4.01 -5.20 0.38
CA GLU A 49 -4.19 -6.59 0.75
C GLU A 49 -2.87 -7.34 0.70
N TYR A 50 -2.09 -7.12 -0.34
CA TYR A 50 -0.80 -7.77 -0.50
C TYR A 50 0.13 -7.45 0.68
N TRP A 51 0.25 -6.17 1.02
CA TRP A 51 1.17 -5.78 2.08
C TRP A 51 0.66 -6.15 3.45
N ASP A 52 -0.66 -6.15 3.65
CA ASP A 52 -1.25 -6.61 4.90
C ASP A 52 -0.91 -8.08 5.14
N ASN A 53 -1.05 -8.90 4.09
CA ASN A 53 -0.70 -10.31 4.20
C ASN A 53 0.80 -10.50 4.43
N MET A 54 1.62 -9.66 3.78
CA MET A 54 3.07 -9.74 3.97
C MET A 54 3.46 -9.44 5.41
N VAL A 55 2.85 -8.42 6.00
CA VAL A 55 3.12 -8.08 7.40
C VAL A 55 2.75 -9.26 8.31
N LYS A 56 1.61 -9.88 8.06
CA LYS A 56 1.17 -11.02 8.87
C LYS A 56 2.12 -12.19 8.74
N GLU A 57 2.60 -12.46 7.53
CA GLU A 57 3.56 -13.53 7.32
C GLU A 57 4.86 -13.28 8.06
N LEU A 58 5.34 -12.05 8.01
CA LEU A 58 6.59 -11.70 8.69
C LEU A 58 6.44 -11.70 10.20
N GLU A 59 5.23 -11.49 10.69
CA GLU A 59 4.98 -11.54 12.13
C GLU A 59 5.09 -12.94 12.69
N VAL A 60 4.60 -13.94 11.97
CA VAL A 60 4.63 -15.31 12.49
C VAL A 60 5.94 -16.01 12.19
N ALA A 61 6.75 -15.45 11.34
CA ALA A 61 8.08 -16.02 11.06
C ALA A 61 9.07 -15.64 12.15
#